data_29b951cc6cf1a57cec13184662e94525
#
_entry.id   29b951cc6cf1a57cec13184662e94525
#
_cell.length_a   1.000
_cell.length_b   1.000
_cell.length_c   1.000
_cell.angle_alpha   90.00
_cell.angle_beta   90.00
_cell.angle_gamma   90.00
#
_symmetry.space_group_name_H-M   'P 1'
#
loop_
_entity.id
_entity.type
_entity.pdbx_description
1 polymer ?
#
loop_
_entity_poly.entity_id
_entity_poly.type
_entity_poly.pdbx_seq_one_letter_code
_entity_poly.pdbx_strand_id
1 'polypeptide(L)'
;IADIAKAIGYIKNCDGKDINYSKFDVSEYQVKKMMKGYQEVLEKEHKIDFDDMLLRCRDNLKKHEDVLADVQETFHYIMIDEFQDTNNVQAEIFNMIAEKRKNICVVGDDDQSLYRFRGAKPEIMLDFEKTYPKTKKVVLNINYRSDRNIVAASKKFIEYNKTRFPKDIK
;
A
#
# COMPACT_ATOMS: atom_id res chain seq x y z
N ILE A 1 22.08 8.45 -9.79
CA ILE A 1 22.02 7.69 -8.52
C ILE A 1 20.64 7.82 -7.91
N ALA A 2 20.09 9.03 -7.73
CA ALA A 2 18.79 9.23 -7.10
C ALA A 2 17.65 8.48 -7.81
N ASP A 3 17.64 8.45 -9.14
CA ASP A 3 16.57 7.77 -9.91
C ASP A 3 16.68 6.25 -9.82
N ILE A 4 17.89 5.72 -9.71
CA ILE A 4 18.10 4.28 -9.47
C ILE A 4 17.58 3.88 -8.08
N ALA A 5 17.87 4.67 -7.05
CA ALA A 5 17.36 4.40 -5.70
C ALA A 5 15.82 4.43 -5.66
N LYS A 6 15.20 5.42 -6.33
CA LYS A 6 13.74 5.48 -6.48
C LYS A 6 13.20 4.27 -7.23
N ALA A 7 13.88 3.84 -8.30
CA ALA A 7 13.47 2.68 -9.08
C ALA A 7 13.55 1.39 -8.25
N ILE A 8 14.61 1.19 -7.46
CA ILE A 8 14.76 0.03 -6.57
C ILE A 8 13.62 -0.01 -5.55
N GLY A 9 13.38 1.10 -4.84
CA GLY A 9 12.28 1.18 -3.88
C GLY A 9 10.92 0.92 -4.52
N TYR A 10 10.64 1.50 -5.70
CA TYR A 10 9.41 1.25 -6.43
C TYR A 10 9.23 -0.24 -6.78
N ILE A 11 10.29 -0.89 -7.28
CA ILE A 11 10.27 -2.31 -7.65
C ILE A 11 9.99 -3.19 -6.44
N LYS A 12 10.65 -2.94 -5.31
CA LYS A 12 10.41 -3.65 -4.05
C LYS A 12 8.96 -3.51 -3.58
N ASN A 13 8.42 -2.29 -3.61
CA ASN A 13 7.02 -2.01 -3.22
C ASN A 13 5.97 -2.61 -4.17
N CYS A 14 6.32 -2.81 -5.45
CA CYS A 14 5.47 -3.49 -6.42
C CYS A 14 5.66 -5.01 -6.42
N ASP A 15 6.55 -5.55 -5.58
CA ASP A 15 6.91 -6.97 -5.53
C ASP A 15 7.38 -7.52 -6.90
N GLY A 16 8.08 -6.70 -7.65
CA GLY A 16 8.56 -7.06 -8.99
C GLY A 16 7.47 -7.23 -10.05
N LYS A 17 6.20 -6.88 -9.76
CA LYS A 17 5.06 -7.04 -10.68
C LYS A 17 4.64 -5.70 -11.28
N ASP A 18 4.17 -5.73 -12.52
CA ASP A 18 3.62 -4.56 -13.23
C ASP A 18 4.53 -3.33 -13.24
N ILE A 19 5.85 -3.54 -13.36
CA ILE A 19 6.83 -2.49 -13.30
C ILE A 19 6.85 -1.72 -14.63
N ASN A 20 6.54 -0.43 -14.55
CA ASN A 20 6.72 0.46 -15.67
C ASN A 20 8.07 1.19 -15.58
N TYR A 21 9.08 0.62 -16.23
CA TYR A 21 10.44 1.18 -16.29
C TYR A 21 10.52 2.52 -17.02
N SER A 22 9.55 2.86 -17.89
CA SER A 22 9.57 4.14 -18.61
C SER A 22 9.36 5.37 -17.71
N LYS A 23 8.97 5.16 -16.46
CA LYS A 23 8.88 6.22 -15.45
C LYS A 23 10.23 6.69 -14.92
N PHE A 24 11.29 5.93 -15.23
CA PHE A 24 12.64 6.22 -14.74
C PHE A 24 13.55 6.51 -15.94
N ASP A 25 14.45 7.45 -15.78
CA ASP A 25 15.47 7.77 -16.79
C ASP A 25 16.64 6.76 -16.71
N VAL A 26 16.29 5.48 -16.67
CA VAL A 26 17.22 4.35 -16.59
C VAL A 26 16.62 3.11 -17.25
N SER A 27 17.45 2.30 -17.90
CA SER A 27 16.97 1.07 -18.52
C SER A 27 16.69 -0.03 -17.50
N GLU A 28 15.78 -0.95 -17.83
CA GLU A 28 15.48 -2.14 -17.00
C GLU A 28 16.76 -2.91 -16.65
N TYR A 29 17.65 -3.10 -17.62
CA TYR A 29 18.93 -3.78 -17.40
C TYR A 29 19.79 -3.09 -16.34
N GLN A 30 19.91 -1.76 -16.43
CA GLN A 30 20.67 -0.98 -15.45
C GLN A 30 20.06 -1.09 -14.05
N VAL A 31 18.73 -0.98 -13.94
CA VAL A 31 18.05 -1.09 -12.64
C VAL A 31 18.25 -2.48 -12.04
N LYS A 32 18.06 -3.55 -12.80
CA LYS A 32 18.27 -4.93 -12.32
C LYS A 32 19.70 -5.19 -11.87
N LYS A 33 20.69 -4.71 -12.63
CA LYS A 33 22.10 -4.83 -12.27
C LYS A 33 22.43 -4.10 -10.98
N MET A 34 21.95 -2.86 -10.84
CA MET A 34 22.19 -2.05 -9.64
C MET A 34 21.46 -2.61 -8.43
N MET A 35 20.23 -3.08 -8.60
CA MET A 35 19.46 -3.73 -7.53
C MET A 35 20.17 -4.96 -7.00
N LYS A 36 20.74 -5.80 -7.88
CA LYS A 36 21.54 -6.96 -7.46
C LYS A 36 22.76 -6.53 -6.63
N GLY A 37 23.56 -5.56 -7.12
CA GLY A 37 24.72 -5.07 -6.37
C GLY A 37 24.34 -4.40 -5.05
N TYR A 38 23.22 -3.68 -5.02
CA TYR A 38 22.68 -3.09 -3.79
C TYR A 38 22.33 -4.18 -2.76
N GLN A 39 21.67 -5.23 -3.19
CA GLN A 39 21.28 -6.34 -2.30
C GLN A 39 22.51 -7.09 -1.78
N GLU A 40 23.51 -7.33 -2.63
CA GLU A 40 24.79 -7.95 -2.22
C GLU A 40 25.51 -7.13 -1.13
N VAL A 41 25.47 -5.79 -1.22
CA VAL A 41 26.03 -4.91 -0.19
C VAL A 41 25.25 -5.00 1.12
N LEU A 42 23.91 -4.97 1.06
CA LEU A 42 23.08 -5.12 2.26
C LEU A 42 23.33 -6.46 2.97
N GLU A 43 23.44 -7.55 2.22
CA GLU A 43 23.75 -8.88 2.77
C GLU A 43 25.13 -8.94 3.42
N LYS A 44 26.15 -8.40 2.75
CA LYS A 44 27.52 -8.34 3.27
C LYS A 44 27.62 -7.53 4.56
N GLU A 45 26.88 -6.44 4.64
CA GLU A 45 26.87 -5.56 5.82
C GLU A 45 25.88 -6.03 6.89
N HIS A 46 25.15 -7.14 6.68
CA HIS A 46 24.09 -7.64 7.57
C HIS A 46 23.02 -6.59 7.84
N LYS A 47 22.63 -5.82 6.81
CA LYS A 47 21.64 -4.75 6.89
C LYS A 47 20.43 -5.09 6.04
N ILE A 48 19.32 -4.41 6.35
CA ILE A 48 18.09 -4.39 5.56
C ILE A 48 17.64 -2.95 5.40
N ASP A 49 16.97 -2.63 4.32
CA ASP A 49 16.27 -1.37 4.18
C ASP A 49 14.80 -1.49 4.62
N PHE A 50 14.06 -0.36 4.59
CA PHE A 50 12.66 -0.35 4.99
C PHE A 50 11.76 -1.20 4.09
N ASP A 51 12.06 -1.27 2.79
CA ASP A 51 11.30 -2.09 1.85
C ASP A 51 11.55 -3.59 2.12
N ASP A 52 12.79 -3.97 2.43
CA ASP A 52 13.14 -5.33 2.84
C ASP A 52 12.43 -5.77 4.12
N MET A 53 12.16 -4.85 5.05
CA MET A 53 11.39 -5.20 6.26
C MET A 53 10.00 -5.74 5.91
N LEU A 54 9.31 -5.09 4.97
CA LEU A 54 7.99 -5.54 4.49
C LEU A 54 8.08 -6.85 3.73
N LEU A 55 9.03 -6.97 2.79
CA LEU A 55 9.20 -8.17 1.97
C LEU A 55 9.55 -9.38 2.85
N ARG A 56 10.50 -9.23 3.76
CA ARG A 56 10.91 -10.31 4.67
C ARG A 56 9.79 -10.68 5.65
N CYS A 57 9.02 -9.71 6.15
CA CYS A 57 7.86 -9.98 6.98
C CYS A 57 6.85 -10.85 6.23
N ARG A 58 6.45 -10.43 5.03
CA ARG A 58 5.54 -11.20 4.17
C ARG A 58 6.05 -12.61 3.90
N ASP A 59 7.32 -12.74 3.50
CA ASP A 59 7.92 -14.02 3.12
C ASP A 59 8.05 -14.97 4.32
N ASN A 60 8.36 -14.44 5.50
CA ASN A 60 8.34 -15.21 6.73
C ASN A 60 6.96 -15.73 7.08
N LEU A 61 5.93 -14.86 7.03
CA LEU A 61 4.55 -15.26 7.28
C LEU A 61 4.06 -16.32 6.28
N LYS A 62 4.49 -16.26 5.01
CA LYS A 62 4.17 -17.27 4.00
C LYS A 62 4.89 -18.61 4.23
N LYS A 63 6.12 -18.56 4.72
CA LYS A 63 6.99 -19.73 4.85
C LYS A 63 6.78 -20.48 6.16
N HIS A 64 6.41 -19.78 7.22
CA HIS A 64 6.32 -20.30 8.57
C HIS A 64 4.88 -20.20 9.08
N GLU A 65 4.11 -21.29 8.89
CA GLU A 65 2.70 -21.37 9.30
C GLU A 65 2.52 -21.22 10.80
N ASP A 66 3.44 -21.69 11.61
CA ASP A 66 3.47 -21.53 13.05
C ASP A 66 3.59 -20.07 13.45
N VAL A 67 4.49 -19.30 12.83
CA VAL A 67 4.64 -17.87 13.06
C VAL A 67 3.36 -17.12 12.65
N LEU A 68 2.77 -17.47 11.49
CA LEU A 68 1.52 -16.86 11.05
C LEU A 68 0.38 -17.15 12.03
N ALA A 69 0.29 -18.38 12.53
CA ALA A 69 -0.72 -18.76 13.51
C ALA A 69 -0.58 -17.96 14.81
N ASP A 70 0.63 -17.80 15.33
CA ASP A 70 0.92 -17.00 16.53
C ASP A 70 0.54 -15.53 16.35
N VAL A 71 0.84 -14.96 15.19
CA VAL A 71 0.46 -13.57 14.84
C VAL A 71 -1.06 -13.43 14.78
N GLN A 72 -1.76 -14.39 14.15
CA GLN A 72 -3.21 -14.41 14.06
C GLN A 72 -3.90 -14.59 15.41
N GLU A 73 -3.27 -15.33 16.35
CA GLU A 73 -3.77 -15.43 17.72
C GLU A 73 -3.50 -14.18 18.56
N THR A 74 -2.42 -13.46 18.26
CA THR A 74 -2.09 -12.20 18.95
C THR A 74 -3.01 -11.06 18.51
N PHE A 75 -3.27 -10.92 17.21
CA PHE A 75 -4.03 -9.81 16.63
C PHE A 75 -5.45 -10.24 16.26
N HIS A 76 -6.37 -10.11 17.19
CA HIS A 76 -7.79 -10.45 16.97
C HIS A 76 -8.56 -9.39 16.20
N TYR A 77 -8.11 -8.13 16.24
CA TYR A 77 -8.69 -6.99 15.55
C TYR A 77 -7.58 -6.27 14.79
N ILE A 78 -7.80 -6.00 13.54
CA ILE A 78 -6.86 -5.30 12.67
C ILE A 78 -7.52 -4.00 12.26
N MET A 79 -6.90 -2.88 12.57
CA MET A 79 -7.35 -1.55 12.20
C MET A 79 -6.25 -0.86 11.42
N ILE A 80 -6.56 -0.42 10.19
CA ILE A 80 -5.60 0.20 9.28
C ILE A 80 -6.12 1.57 8.92
N ASP A 81 -5.32 2.58 9.26
CA ASP A 81 -5.59 3.95 8.86
C ASP A 81 -4.85 4.29 7.55
N GLU A 82 -5.27 5.35 6.86
CA GLU A 82 -4.71 5.81 5.58
C GLU A 82 -4.59 4.68 4.54
N PHE A 83 -5.62 3.82 4.49
CA PHE A 83 -5.58 2.59 3.70
C PHE A 83 -5.41 2.82 2.20
N GLN A 84 -5.75 4.01 1.68
CA GLN A 84 -5.51 4.41 0.28
C GLN A 84 -4.02 4.43 -0.10
N ASP A 85 -3.11 4.50 0.88
CA ASP A 85 -1.66 4.53 0.65
C ASP A 85 -1.01 3.13 0.76
N THR A 86 -1.84 2.09 0.88
CA THR A 86 -1.39 0.69 0.98
C THR A 86 -0.82 0.20 -0.35
N ASN A 87 0.34 -0.47 -0.30
CA ASN A 87 0.92 -1.19 -1.43
C ASN A 87 0.55 -2.68 -1.43
N ASN A 88 0.91 -3.40 -2.49
CA ASN A 88 0.58 -4.82 -2.63
C ASN A 88 1.16 -5.69 -1.50
N VAL A 89 2.41 -5.44 -1.09
CA VAL A 89 3.09 -6.22 -0.04
C VAL A 89 2.39 -6.04 1.30
N GLN A 90 2.05 -4.80 1.64
CA GLN A 90 1.28 -4.49 2.85
C GLN A 90 -0.10 -5.16 2.83
N ALA A 91 -0.81 -5.07 1.71
CA ALA A 91 -2.12 -5.70 1.56
C ALA A 91 -2.04 -7.23 1.74
N GLU A 92 -1.02 -7.90 1.17
CA GLU A 92 -0.79 -9.32 1.38
C GLU A 92 -0.57 -9.67 2.86
N ILE A 93 0.26 -8.89 3.58
CA ILE A 93 0.50 -9.08 5.01
C ILE A 93 -0.81 -8.94 5.80
N PHE A 94 -1.57 -7.85 5.58
CA PHE A 94 -2.82 -7.63 6.29
C PHE A 94 -3.84 -8.75 6.02
N ASN A 95 -3.94 -9.20 4.77
CA ASN A 95 -4.86 -10.28 4.38
C ASN A 95 -4.47 -11.60 5.05
N MET A 96 -3.18 -11.97 5.09
CA MET A 96 -2.73 -13.18 5.79
C MET A 96 -3.07 -13.13 7.28
N ILE A 97 -2.80 -12.01 7.95
CA ILE A 97 -3.11 -11.88 9.38
C ILE A 97 -4.62 -11.90 9.63
N ALA A 98 -5.41 -11.24 8.76
CA ALA A 98 -6.87 -11.16 8.90
C ALA A 98 -7.60 -12.46 8.54
N GLU A 99 -6.97 -13.40 7.82
CA GLU A 99 -7.63 -14.52 7.16
C GLU A 99 -8.48 -15.37 8.10
N LYS A 100 -7.96 -15.68 9.28
CA LYS A 100 -8.62 -16.56 10.25
C LYS A 100 -9.91 -15.97 10.82
N ARG A 101 -9.90 -14.69 11.20
CA ARG A 101 -11.01 -14.03 11.90
C ARG A 101 -11.79 -13.06 11.04
N LYS A 102 -11.18 -12.52 10.01
CA LYS A 102 -11.73 -11.48 9.13
C LYS A 102 -12.22 -10.23 9.87
N ASN A 103 -11.68 -10.00 11.07
CA ASN A 103 -11.92 -8.80 11.88
C ASN A 103 -10.99 -7.67 11.44
N ILE A 104 -11.26 -7.11 10.29
CA ILE A 104 -10.46 -6.03 9.71
C ILE A 104 -11.32 -4.79 9.49
N CYS A 105 -10.82 -3.65 9.95
CA CYS A 105 -11.40 -2.34 9.72
C CYS A 105 -10.37 -1.47 9.01
N VAL A 106 -10.74 -0.87 7.92
CA VAL A 106 -9.89 0.05 7.17
C VAL A 106 -10.52 1.42 7.13
N VAL A 107 -9.70 2.44 7.32
CA VAL A 107 -10.10 3.84 7.23
C VAL A 107 -9.22 4.50 6.18
N GLY A 108 -9.80 5.35 5.34
CA GLY A 108 -9.05 6.04 4.32
C GLY A 108 -9.94 6.91 3.43
N ASP A 109 -9.28 7.68 2.59
CA ASP A 109 -9.91 8.54 1.61
C ASP A 109 -9.21 8.38 0.26
N ASP A 110 -9.86 7.70 -0.68
CA ASP A 110 -9.34 7.44 -2.02
C ASP A 110 -8.99 8.72 -2.80
N ASP A 111 -9.62 9.85 -2.47
CA ASP A 111 -9.31 11.16 -3.05
C ASP A 111 -7.97 11.73 -2.53
N GLN A 112 -7.43 11.21 -1.43
CA GLN A 112 -6.15 11.62 -0.85
C GLN A 112 -4.98 10.71 -1.23
N SER A 113 -5.15 9.74 -2.12
CA SER A 113 -4.09 8.84 -2.54
C SER A 113 -3.02 9.55 -3.38
N LEU A 114 -2.02 10.11 -2.73
CA LEU A 114 -0.91 10.86 -3.34
C LEU A 114 0.38 10.04 -3.49
N TYR A 115 0.47 8.85 -2.87
CA TYR A 115 1.71 8.06 -2.79
C TYR A 115 1.82 6.96 -3.85
N ARG A 116 1.12 7.07 -4.98
CA ARG A 116 1.27 6.14 -6.13
C ARG A 116 2.72 6.00 -6.59
N PHE A 117 3.52 7.05 -6.47
CA PHE A 117 4.95 7.02 -6.83
C PHE A 117 5.80 6.15 -5.87
N ARG A 118 5.27 5.81 -4.69
CA ARG A 118 5.86 4.87 -3.72
C ARG A 118 5.24 3.47 -3.82
N GLY A 119 4.45 3.18 -4.85
CA GLY A 119 3.80 1.88 -5.03
C GLY A 119 2.44 1.75 -4.37
N ALA A 120 1.88 2.81 -3.75
CA ALA A 120 0.51 2.80 -3.26
C ALA A 120 -0.47 2.53 -4.41
N LYS A 121 -1.45 1.67 -4.14
CA LYS A 121 -2.50 1.26 -5.08
C LYS A 121 -3.87 1.54 -4.48
N PRO A 122 -4.49 2.69 -4.78
CA PRO A 122 -5.84 3.01 -4.29
C PRO A 122 -6.88 1.98 -4.73
N GLU A 123 -6.61 1.22 -5.80
CA GLU A 123 -7.44 0.11 -6.25
C GLU A 123 -7.62 -0.96 -5.15
N ILE A 124 -6.64 -1.15 -4.27
CA ILE A 124 -6.74 -2.06 -3.11
C ILE A 124 -7.89 -1.63 -2.20
N MET A 125 -8.03 -0.33 -1.94
CA MET A 125 -9.11 0.21 -1.14
C MET A 125 -10.45 0.12 -1.89
N LEU A 126 -10.48 0.45 -3.18
CA LEU A 126 -11.69 0.40 -4.01
C LEU A 126 -12.23 -1.04 -4.14
N ASP A 127 -11.33 -2.03 -4.18
CA ASP A 127 -11.65 -3.45 -4.31
C ASP A 127 -11.80 -4.18 -2.95
N PHE A 128 -11.75 -3.45 -1.83
CA PHE A 128 -11.82 -4.06 -0.49
C PHE A 128 -13.09 -4.90 -0.29
N GLU A 129 -14.24 -4.44 -0.77
CA GLU A 129 -15.51 -5.17 -0.69
C GLU A 129 -15.51 -6.47 -1.51
N LYS A 130 -14.67 -6.57 -2.56
CA LYS A 130 -14.48 -7.81 -3.32
C LYS A 130 -13.70 -8.84 -2.51
N THR A 131 -12.68 -8.38 -1.77
CA THR A 131 -11.88 -9.24 -0.89
C THR A 131 -12.66 -9.65 0.35
N TYR A 132 -13.49 -8.75 0.89
CA TYR A 132 -14.31 -8.96 2.08
C TYR A 132 -15.80 -8.67 1.79
N PRO A 133 -16.54 -9.62 1.21
CA PRO A 133 -17.92 -9.37 0.73
C PRO A 133 -18.94 -9.01 1.82
N LYS A 134 -18.61 -9.23 3.11
CA LYS A 134 -19.48 -8.88 4.25
C LYS A 134 -19.14 -7.50 4.84
N THR A 135 -18.35 -6.70 4.16
CA THR A 135 -17.93 -5.36 4.62
C THR A 135 -19.14 -4.45 4.83
N LYS A 136 -19.14 -3.73 5.94
CA LYS A 136 -20.04 -2.60 6.17
C LYS A 136 -19.29 -1.32 5.87
N LYS A 137 -19.77 -0.57 4.88
CA LYS A 137 -19.19 0.72 4.51
C LYS A 137 -19.89 1.84 5.29
N VAL A 138 -19.09 2.69 5.92
CA VAL A 138 -19.55 3.92 6.57
C VAL A 138 -18.87 5.10 5.91
N VAL A 139 -19.63 6.07 5.44
CA VAL A 139 -19.10 7.29 4.83
C VAL A 139 -19.16 8.42 5.86
N LEU A 140 -18.00 9.01 6.17
CA LEU A 140 -17.90 10.21 6.99
C LEU A 140 -17.97 11.40 6.04
N ASN A 141 -19.15 11.99 5.90
CA ASN A 141 -19.44 13.01 4.89
C ASN A 141 -19.46 14.46 5.41
N ILE A 142 -19.15 14.68 6.68
CA ILE A 142 -19.08 16.02 7.27
C ILE A 142 -17.62 16.38 7.54
N ASN A 143 -17.16 17.46 6.93
CA ASN A 143 -15.82 17.99 7.14
C ASN A 143 -15.84 19.04 8.25
N TYR A 144 -15.22 18.71 9.39
CA TYR A 144 -15.08 19.62 10.53
C TYR A 144 -13.76 20.38 10.57
N ARG A 145 -12.85 20.11 9.62
CA ARG A 145 -11.49 20.66 9.61
C ARG A 145 -11.38 21.95 8.80
N SER A 146 -12.04 22.00 7.65
CA SER A 146 -11.83 23.04 6.66
C SER A 146 -13.05 23.93 6.47
N ASP A 147 -12.82 25.19 6.10
CA ASP A 147 -13.88 26.11 5.72
C ASP A 147 -14.68 25.59 4.51
N ARG A 148 -15.97 25.93 4.48
CA ARG A 148 -16.93 25.51 3.44
C ARG A 148 -16.46 25.83 2.02
N ASN A 149 -15.80 26.98 1.81
CA ASN A 149 -15.32 27.39 0.49
C ASN A 149 -14.15 26.51 0.03
N ILE A 150 -13.28 26.11 0.97
CA ILE A 150 -12.16 25.20 0.70
C ILE A 150 -12.70 23.82 0.31
N VAL A 151 -13.66 23.30 1.08
CA VAL A 151 -14.30 22.01 0.79
C VAL A 151 -14.96 22.02 -0.59
N ALA A 152 -15.70 23.10 -0.92
CA ALA A 152 -16.38 23.24 -2.21
C ALA A 152 -15.38 23.28 -3.40
N ALA A 153 -14.28 24.03 -3.24
CA ALA A 153 -13.24 24.11 -4.26
C ALA A 153 -12.52 22.77 -4.47
N SER A 154 -12.15 22.10 -3.38
CA SER A 154 -11.50 20.78 -3.41
C SER A 154 -12.41 19.73 -4.04
N LYS A 155 -13.70 19.72 -3.67
CA LYS A 155 -14.71 18.83 -4.25
C LYS A 155 -14.79 19.01 -5.77
N LYS A 156 -14.92 20.24 -6.26
CA LYS A 156 -14.98 20.54 -7.69
C LYS A 156 -13.72 20.09 -8.43
N PHE A 157 -12.56 20.22 -7.80
CA PHE A 157 -11.29 19.78 -8.37
C PHE A 157 -11.20 18.26 -8.47
N ILE A 158 -11.54 17.53 -7.40
CA ILE A 158 -11.41 16.07 -7.36
C ILE A 158 -12.44 15.34 -8.25
N GLU A 159 -13.53 15.96 -8.65
CA GLU A 159 -14.53 15.41 -9.56
C GLU A 159 -13.98 15.08 -10.95
N TYR A 160 -12.82 15.63 -11.33
CA TYR A 160 -12.09 15.22 -12.54
C TYR A 160 -11.55 13.77 -12.46
N ASN A 161 -11.28 13.28 -11.25
CA ASN A 161 -10.93 11.88 -11.05
C ASN A 161 -12.18 11.00 -11.17
N LYS A 162 -12.16 10.06 -12.11
CA LYS A 162 -13.31 9.16 -12.36
C LYS A 162 -13.25 7.85 -11.58
N THR A 163 -12.07 7.47 -11.10
CA THR A 163 -11.86 6.22 -10.36
C THR A 163 -11.85 6.52 -8.86
N ARG A 164 -13.04 6.62 -8.27
CA ARG A 164 -13.23 7.00 -6.86
C ARG A 164 -14.56 6.49 -6.32
N PHE A 165 -14.68 6.38 -5.00
CA PHE A 165 -15.97 6.16 -4.36
C PHE A 165 -16.91 7.37 -4.54
N PRO A 166 -18.20 7.13 -4.83
CA PRO A 166 -19.19 8.20 -4.78
C PRO A 166 -19.33 8.70 -3.34
N LYS A 167 -19.07 9.98 -3.12
CA LYS A 167 -19.22 10.62 -1.81
C LYS A 167 -19.59 12.09 -1.97
N ASP A 168 -20.42 12.57 -1.05
CA ASP A 168 -20.88 13.96 -1.00
C ASP A 168 -20.43 14.58 0.32
N ILE A 169 -19.23 15.18 0.31
CA ILE A 169 -18.65 15.83 1.49
C ILE A 169 -19.27 17.20 1.68
N LYS A 170 -19.68 17.51 2.90
CA LYS A 170 -20.35 18.77 3.31
C LYS A 170 -19.51 19.51 4.34
#